data_8e9e2a0e7283653048b46d8a966102b5
#
_entry.id   8e9e2a0e7283653048b46d8a966102b5
#
_cell.length_a   1.000
_cell.length_b   1.000
_cell.length_c   1.000
_cell.angle_alpha   90.00
_cell.angle_beta   90.00
_cell.angle_gamma   90.00
#
_symmetry.space_group_name_H-M   'P 1'
#
loop_
_entity.id
_entity.type
_entity.pdbx_description
1 polymer ?
#
loop_
_entity_poly.entity_id
_entity_poly.type
_entity_poly.pdbx_seq_one_letter_code
_entity_poly.pdbx_strand_id
1 'polypeptide(L)'
;MHILITSGGTSEAIDSVRSITNHSTGSLGKILAEIALAKEHQVTLITTPTALKPAPHPDLRISLIRNVEELLAQMKQEVPQHQVLIHAMAVSDYTPVYMTGLDEAAKARDLTTFLHQENQETKISSKDDYQVLFLKKTPKIISLVKEWNPAIQLIGFKLLVAVSAEELIQVARESLVKNHASMIVANDLTQIQNGQHQAYLVTNDQVLQASTKSEIAEMVLSSIE
;
A
#
# COMPACT_ATOMS: atom_id res chain seq x y z
N MET A 1 -15.63 -16.50 5.24
CA MET A 1 -15.64 -15.51 4.13
C MET A 1 -14.35 -15.60 3.34
N HIS A 2 -14.34 -15.03 2.12
CA HIS A 2 -13.12 -14.86 1.33
C HIS A 2 -12.59 -13.43 1.52
N ILE A 3 -11.45 -13.31 2.18
CA ILE A 3 -10.82 -12.03 2.52
C ILE A 3 -9.58 -11.82 1.65
N LEU A 4 -9.52 -10.69 0.97
CA LEU A 4 -8.34 -10.23 0.25
C LEU A 4 -7.56 -9.26 1.15
N ILE A 5 -6.28 -9.54 1.34
CA ILE A 5 -5.38 -8.68 2.14
C ILE A 5 -4.22 -8.24 1.25
N THR A 6 -3.88 -6.96 1.25
CA THR A 6 -2.64 -6.48 0.64
C THR A 6 -1.66 -6.05 1.73
N SER A 7 -0.38 -6.39 1.60
CA SER A 7 0.63 -6.22 2.65
C SER A 7 2.02 -5.92 2.10
N GLY A 8 2.85 -5.26 2.88
CA GLY A 8 4.20 -4.85 2.49
C GLY A 8 4.22 -3.48 1.80
N GLY A 9 5.27 -3.19 1.06
CA GLY A 9 5.44 -1.94 0.31
C GLY A 9 5.85 -2.21 -1.13
N THR A 10 5.25 -1.51 -2.09
CA THR A 10 5.67 -1.59 -3.49
C THR A 10 7.05 -0.99 -3.69
N SER A 11 7.76 -1.48 -4.68
CA SER A 11 9.11 -1.07 -5.05
C SER A 11 9.15 -0.78 -6.55
N GLU A 12 9.40 0.48 -6.90
CA GLU A 12 9.42 0.96 -8.28
C GLU A 12 10.86 0.98 -8.79
N ALA A 13 11.16 0.19 -9.80
CA ALA A 13 12.51 0.07 -10.34
C ALA A 13 12.98 1.39 -10.98
N ILE A 14 14.22 1.78 -10.68
CA ILE A 14 14.98 2.80 -11.43
C ILE A 14 15.75 2.10 -12.55
N ASP A 15 16.40 0.99 -12.21
CA ASP A 15 17.09 0.08 -13.13
C ASP A 15 17.07 -1.36 -12.56
N SER A 16 17.83 -2.28 -13.11
CA SER A 16 17.86 -3.67 -12.65
C SER A 16 18.46 -3.88 -11.25
N VAL A 17 19.06 -2.82 -10.67
CA VAL A 17 19.78 -2.90 -9.39
C VAL A 17 19.17 -2.00 -8.32
N ARG A 18 18.60 -0.85 -8.72
CA ARG A 18 18.11 0.19 -7.83
C ARG A 18 16.61 0.40 -7.97
N SER A 19 15.96 0.73 -6.86
CA SER A 19 14.52 1.03 -6.82
C SER A 19 14.19 2.08 -5.76
N ILE A 20 13.04 2.73 -5.92
CA ILE A 20 12.38 3.50 -4.89
C ILE A 20 11.34 2.61 -4.24
N THR A 21 11.39 2.49 -2.91
CA THR A 21 10.47 1.62 -2.18
C THR A 21 9.89 2.32 -0.95
N ASN A 22 8.66 1.97 -0.62
CA ASN A 22 8.03 2.40 0.62
C ASN A 22 8.45 1.47 1.76
N HIS A 23 8.85 2.04 2.90
CA HIS A 23 9.23 1.27 4.09
C HIS A 23 7.99 0.64 4.73
N SER A 24 7.78 -0.64 4.47
CA SER A 24 6.74 -1.44 5.13
C SER A 24 7.22 -2.89 5.28
N THR A 25 7.26 -3.35 6.52
CA THR A 25 7.69 -4.73 6.83
C THR A 25 6.62 -5.77 6.51
N GLY A 26 5.37 -5.36 6.28
CA GLY A 26 4.23 -6.27 6.10
C GLY A 26 3.73 -6.92 7.40
N SER A 27 4.28 -6.55 8.58
CA SER A 27 3.95 -7.23 9.84
C SER A 27 2.48 -7.13 10.22
N LEU A 28 1.82 -5.99 9.97
CA LEU A 28 0.39 -5.85 10.24
C LEU A 28 -0.46 -6.74 9.31
N GLY A 29 -0.14 -6.77 8.01
CA GLY A 29 -0.84 -7.65 7.06
C GLY A 29 -0.64 -9.14 7.38
N LYS A 30 0.54 -9.53 7.88
CA LYS A 30 0.79 -10.88 8.41
C LYS A 30 -0.16 -11.19 9.58
N ILE A 31 -0.25 -10.32 10.59
CA ILE A 31 -1.11 -10.51 11.78
C ILE A 31 -2.59 -10.58 11.36
N LEU A 32 -3.05 -9.67 10.48
CA LEU A 32 -4.40 -9.69 9.93
C LEU A 32 -4.73 -11.03 9.27
N ALA A 33 -3.81 -11.56 8.46
CA ALA A 33 -4.00 -12.84 7.80
C ALA A 33 -4.02 -14.01 8.80
N GLU A 34 -3.13 -14.02 9.80
CA GLU A 34 -3.08 -15.06 10.83
C GLU A 34 -4.36 -15.11 11.69
N ILE A 35 -4.90 -13.94 12.08
CA ILE A 35 -6.15 -13.88 12.85
C ILE A 35 -7.35 -14.27 11.96
N ALA A 36 -7.39 -13.82 10.70
CA ALA A 36 -8.44 -14.22 9.77
C ALA A 36 -8.48 -15.74 9.55
N LEU A 37 -7.32 -16.37 9.40
CA LEU A 37 -7.20 -17.83 9.29
C LEU A 37 -7.63 -18.56 10.57
N ALA A 38 -7.26 -18.03 11.75
CA ALA A 38 -7.69 -18.57 13.04
C ALA A 38 -9.21 -18.48 13.26
N LYS A 39 -9.88 -17.53 12.59
CA LYS A 39 -11.34 -17.38 12.53
C LYS A 39 -11.99 -18.16 11.36
N GLU A 40 -11.28 -19.12 10.79
CA GLU A 40 -11.76 -20.01 9.71
C GLU A 40 -12.16 -19.27 8.42
N HIS A 41 -11.53 -18.12 8.12
CA HIS A 41 -11.72 -17.44 6.85
C HIS A 41 -10.72 -17.92 5.80
N GLN A 42 -11.11 -17.89 4.53
CA GLN A 42 -10.19 -18.08 3.41
C GLN A 42 -9.49 -16.76 3.09
N VAL A 43 -8.17 -16.78 3.01
CA VAL A 43 -7.35 -15.57 2.85
C VAL A 43 -6.56 -15.63 1.55
N THR A 44 -6.70 -14.60 0.73
CA THR A 44 -5.75 -14.29 -0.35
C THR A 44 -4.89 -13.11 0.10
N LEU A 45 -3.58 -13.35 0.20
CA LEU A 45 -2.60 -12.34 0.59
C LEU A 45 -1.80 -11.89 -0.63
N ILE A 46 -2.01 -10.68 -1.12
CA ILE A 46 -1.13 -10.03 -2.10
C ILE A 46 -0.03 -9.31 -1.33
N THR A 47 1.23 -9.67 -1.59
CA THR A 47 2.34 -9.12 -0.82
C THR A 47 3.64 -9.08 -1.66
N THR A 48 4.68 -8.48 -1.10
CA THR A 48 5.99 -8.39 -1.76
C THR A 48 6.93 -9.51 -1.29
N PRO A 49 7.98 -9.86 -2.08
CA PRO A 49 8.93 -10.89 -1.70
C PRO A 49 9.59 -10.67 -0.34
N THR A 50 9.88 -9.42 0.01
CA THR A 50 10.59 -9.01 1.24
C THR A 50 9.69 -8.84 2.46
N ALA A 51 8.37 -8.76 2.27
CA ALA A 51 7.43 -8.60 3.37
C ALA A 51 7.31 -9.88 4.22
N LEU A 52 7.02 -9.70 5.50
CA LEU A 52 6.70 -10.79 6.41
C LEU A 52 5.41 -11.49 5.98
N LYS A 53 5.38 -12.81 6.07
CA LYS A 53 4.27 -13.66 5.65
C LYS A 53 3.83 -14.59 6.78
N PRO A 54 2.54 -14.99 6.83
CA PRO A 54 2.09 -16.06 7.69
C PRO A 54 2.78 -17.40 7.36
N ALA A 55 2.72 -18.34 8.27
CA ALA A 55 3.07 -19.73 7.98
C ALA A 55 2.12 -20.31 6.91
N PRO A 56 2.54 -21.33 6.16
CA PRO A 56 1.65 -22.02 5.21
C PRO A 56 0.38 -22.52 5.90
N HIS A 57 -0.77 -22.34 5.25
CA HIS A 57 -2.07 -22.79 5.74
C HIS A 57 -2.94 -23.22 4.56
N PRO A 58 -3.80 -24.27 4.69
CA PRO A 58 -4.68 -24.74 3.61
C PRO A 58 -5.58 -23.64 3.02
N ASP A 59 -6.07 -22.74 3.85
CA ASP A 59 -6.96 -21.63 3.46
C ASP A 59 -6.21 -20.33 3.15
N LEU A 60 -4.87 -20.37 3.01
CA LEU A 60 -4.05 -19.22 2.64
C LEU A 60 -3.51 -19.37 1.22
N ARG A 61 -3.82 -18.41 0.37
CA ARG A 61 -3.18 -18.23 -0.94
C ARG A 61 -2.35 -16.96 -0.93
N ILE A 62 -1.07 -17.06 -1.30
CA ILE A 62 -0.16 -15.91 -1.38
C ILE A 62 0.13 -15.60 -2.85
N SER A 63 -0.06 -14.34 -3.24
CA SER A 63 0.31 -13.79 -4.54
C SER A 63 1.41 -12.75 -4.36
N LEU A 64 2.54 -12.91 -5.07
CA LEU A 64 3.68 -12.01 -4.96
C LEU A 64 3.63 -10.96 -6.07
N ILE A 65 3.81 -9.71 -5.67
CA ILE A 65 3.97 -8.56 -6.56
C ILE A 65 5.21 -7.74 -6.14
N ARG A 66 5.69 -6.88 -7.01
CA ARG A 66 6.82 -5.98 -6.72
C ARG A 66 6.42 -4.51 -6.76
N ASN A 67 5.72 -4.09 -7.81
CA ASN A 67 5.42 -2.69 -8.12
C ASN A 67 3.92 -2.42 -8.21
N VAL A 68 3.58 -1.16 -8.47
CA VAL A 68 2.17 -0.72 -8.55
C VAL A 68 1.45 -1.31 -9.76
N GLU A 69 2.13 -1.53 -10.88
CA GLU A 69 1.54 -2.12 -12.09
C GLU A 69 1.12 -3.58 -11.84
N GLU A 70 2.01 -4.38 -11.25
CA GLU A 70 1.72 -5.77 -10.86
C GLU A 70 0.59 -5.82 -9.80
N LEU A 71 0.60 -4.89 -8.82
CA LEU A 71 -0.47 -4.78 -7.84
C LEU A 71 -1.81 -4.45 -8.50
N LEU A 72 -1.84 -3.49 -9.42
CA LEU A 72 -3.05 -3.10 -10.14
C LEU A 72 -3.65 -4.28 -10.91
N ALA A 73 -2.81 -5.01 -11.67
CA ALA A 73 -3.24 -6.19 -12.42
C ALA A 73 -3.80 -7.28 -11.51
N GLN A 74 -3.10 -7.58 -10.41
CA GLN A 74 -3.52 -8.61 -9.46
C GLN A 74 -4.82 -8.21 -8.73
N MET A 75 -4.94 -6.96 -8.27
CA MET A 75 -6.15 -6.46 -7.60
C MET A 75 -7.38 -6.51 -8.52
N LYS A 76 -7.21 -6.15 -9.81
CA LYS A 76 -8.30 -6.21 -10.79
C LYS A 76 -8.86 -7.62 -10.97
N GLN A 77 -8.01 -8.64 -10.83
CA GLN A 77 -8.44 -10.06 -10.91
C GLN A 77 -9.08 -10.54 -9.61
N GLU A 78 -8.54 -10.15 -8.45
CA GLU A 78 -8.93 -10.71 -7.16
C GLU A 78 -10.15 -10.01 -6.54
N VAL A 79 -10.24 -8.68 -6.62
CA VAL A 79 -11.31 -7.90 -5.99
C VAL A 79 -12.72 -8.40 -6.34
N PRO A 80 -13.03 -8.77 -7.60
CA PRO A 80 -14.36 -9.30 -7.94
C PRO A 80 -14.72 -10.62 -7.26
N GLN A 81 -13.74 -11.37 -6.75
CA GLN A 81 -13.91 -12.72 -6.20
C GLN A 81 -14.01 -12.73 -4.65
N HIS A 82 -13.86 -11.56 -4.00
CA HIS A 82 -13.77 -11.46 -2.55
C HIS A 82 -14.89 -10.61 -1.96
N GLN A 83 -15.31 -10.93 -0.73
CA GLN A 83 -16.31 -10.15 0.01
C GLN A 83 -15.70 -8.97 0.75
N VAL A 84 -14.45 -9.12 1.18
CA VAL A 84 -13.73 -8.12 1.99
C VAL A 84 -12.36 -7.85 1.37
N LEU A 85 -11.97 -6.58 1.32
CA LEU A 85 -10.61 -6.16 1.04
C LEU A 85 -10.04 -5.37 2.22
N ILE A 86 -8.93 -5.86 2.78
CA ILE A 86 -8.12 -5.14 3.77
C ILE A 86 -6.87 -4.64 3.06
N HIS A 87 -6.87 -3.37 2.65
CA HIS A 87 -5.81 -2.77 1.84
C HIS A 87 -4.76 -2.09 2.72
N ALA A 88 -3.84 -2.89 3.30
CA ALA A 88 -2.80 -2.45 4.24
C ALA A 88 -1.41 -2.26 3.62
N MET A 89 -1.28 -2.38 2.30
CA MET A 89 -0.01 -2.18 1.58
C MET A 89 0.36 -0.70 1.48
N ALA A 90 1.63 -0.39 1.65
CA ALA A 90 2.19 0.92 1.32
C ALA A 90 2.46 1.01 -0.19
N VAL A 91 1.58 1.68 -0.91
CA VAL A 91 1.61 1.78 -2.37
C VAL A 91 2.34 3.06 -2.78
N SER A 92 3.30 2.96 -3.71
CA SER A 92 4.05 4.11 -4.23
C SER A 92 3.14 5.06 -5.00
N ASP A 93 3.25 6.37 -4.71
CA ASP A 93 2.51 7.42 -5.42
C ASP A 93 3.14 7.80 -6.76
N TYR A 94 4.42 7.43 -6.95
CA TYR A 94 5.20 7.73 -8.15
C TYR A 94 6.05 6.54 -8.56
N THR A 95 6.27 6.40 -9.88
CA THR A 95 7.18 5.43 -10.48
C THR A 95 8.23 6.13 -11.33
N PRO A 96 9.50 5.69 -11.35
CA PRO A 96 10.54 6.21 -12.24
C PRO A 96 10.15 6.05 -13.72
N VAL A 97 10.47 7.07 -14.50
CA VAL A 97 10.31 7.07 -15.97
C VAL A 97 11.68 7.11 -16.63
N TYR A 98 12.50 8.07 -16.23
CA TYR A 98 13.82 8.29 -16.82
C TYR A 98 14.77 8.88 -15.81
N MET A 99 16.04 8.53 -15.89
CA MET A 99 17.12 9.09 -15.06
C MET A 99 18.29 9.51 -15.94
N THR A 100 18.82 10.71 -15.72
CA THR A 100 19.97 11.27 -16.47
C THR A 100 20.83 12.17 -15.57
N GLY A 101 22.03 12.48 -16.01
CA GLY A 101 22.91 13.44 -15.34
C GLY A 101 22.33 14.86 -15.31
N LEU A 102 22.67 15.61 -14.25
CA LEU A 102 22.22 17.00 -14.10
C LEU A 102 22.66 17.88 -15.28
N ASP A 103 23.87 17.69 -15.78
CA ASP A 103 24.42 18.49 -16.90
C ASP A 103 23.63 18.31 -18.20
N GLU A 104 23.13 17.11 -18.46
CA GLU A 104 22.26 16.83 -19.61
C GLU A 104 20.90 17.46 -19.40
N ALA A 105 20.29 17.27 -18.23
CA ALA A 105 19.01 17.88 -17.89
C ALA A 105 19.07 19.41 -17.97
N ALA A 106 20.15 20.04 -17.51
CA ALA A 106 20.33 21.51 -17.55
C ALA A 106 20.50 22.08 -18.96
N LYS A 107 20.94 21.30 -19.94
CA LYS A 107 21.07 21.73 -21.35
C LYS A 107 19.73 21.65 -22.11
N ALA A 108 18.78 20.89 -21.59
CA ALA A 108 17.48 20.72 -22.24
C ALA A 108 16.67 22.02 -22.19
N ARG A 109 16.14 22.43 -23.33
CA ARG A 109 15.19 23.59 -23.42
C ARG A 109 13.82 23.26 -22.86
N ASP A 110 13.45 21.98 -22.91
CA ASP A 110 12.17 21.47 -22.46
C ASP A 110 12.38 20.12 -21.76
N LEU A 111 12.17 20.10 -20.44
CA LEU A 111 12.31 18.90 -19.63
C LEU A 111 11.25 17.83 -19.93
N THR A 112 10.13 18.20 -20.57
CA THR A 112 9.08 17.23 -20.91
C THR A 112 9.55 16.20 -21.94
N THR A 113 10.61 16.50 -22.69
CA THR A 113 11.22 15.57 -23.64
C THR A 113 11.73 14.30 -22.96
N PHE A 114 12.16 14.39 -21.70
CA PHE A 114 12.63 13.24 -20.90
C PHE A 114 11.50 12.31 -20.44
N LEU A 115 10.24 12.78 -20.44
CA LEU A 115 9.09 11.97 -20.02
C LEU A 115 8.73 10.88 -21.03
N HIS A 116 9.28 10.95 -22.25
CA HIS A 116 9.05 10.00 -23.33
C HIS A 116 10.31 9.18 -23.65
N GLN A 117 11.34 9.27 -22.81
CA GLN A 117 12.56 8.49 -22.92
C GLN A 117 12.52 7.30 -21.96
N GLU A 118 13.30 6.28 -22.28
CA GLU A 118 13.53 5.11 -21.44
C GLU A 118 15.02 4.85 -21.33
N ASN A 119 15.49 4.53 -20.14
CA ASN A 119 16.86 4.11 -19.96
C ASN A 119 17.03 2.71 -20.57
N GLN A 120 17.95 2.57 -21.51
CA GLN A 120 18.24 1.31 -22.21
C GLN A 120 19.26 0.44 -21.45
N GLU A 121 19.98 1.04 -20.53
CA GLU A 121 21.01 0.34 -19.76
C GLU A 121 20.38 -0.49 -18.63
N THR A 122 20.85 -1.72 -18.50
CA THR A 122 20.49 -2.60 -17.37
C THR A 122 20.85 -1.98 -16.02
N LYS A 123 21.94 -1.17 -16.00
CA LYS A 123 22.38 -0.38 -14.85
C LYS A 123 22.79 0.99 -15.34
N ILE A 124 22.09 2.02 -14.92
CA ILE A 124 22.39 3.41 -15.27
C ILE A 124 23.75 3.81 -14.67
N SER A 125 24.57 4.49 -15.48
CA SER A 125 25.92 4.92 -15.08
C SER A 125 25.91 5.83 -13.85
N SER A 126 26.90 5.67 -12.97
CA SER A 126 27.13 6.50 -11.78
C SER A 126 28.32 7.45 -11.96
N LYS A 127 28.62 7.87 -13.20
CA LYS A 127 29.78 8.74 -13.49
C LYS A 127 29.51 10.21 -13.15
N ASP A 128 28.25 10.65 -13.22
CA ASP A 128 27.87 12.03 -12.93
C ASP A 128 27.77 12.27 -11.44
N ASP A 129 28.23 13.41 -10.96
CA ASP A 129 28.17 13.79 -9.54
C ASP A 129 26.71 13.97 -9.06
N TYR A 130 25.83 14.39 -9.95
CA TYR A 130 24.39 14.60 -9.68
C TYR A 130 23.52 13.95 -10.75
N GLN A 131 22.41 13.35 -10.30
CA GLN A 131 21.42 12.70 -11.16
C GLN A 131 20.05 13.36 -11.02
N VAL A 132 19.33 13.44 -12.11
CA VAL A 132 17.91 13.87 -12.16
C VAL A 132 17.06 12.65 -12.46
N LEU A 133 16.07 12.40 -11.61
CA LEU A 133 15.12 11.30 -11.77
C LEU A 133 13.73 11.88 -12.08
N PHE A 134 13.18 11.53 -13.22
CA PHE A 134 11.83 11.88 -13.63
C PHE A 134 10.85 10.82 -13.13
N LEU A 135 9.83 11.27 -12.43
CA LEU A 135 8.81 10.42 -11.82
C LEU A 135 7.44 10.69 -12.44
N LYS A 136 6.69 9.63 -12.69
CA LYS A 136 5.28 9.68 -13.13
C LYS A 136 4.37 9.23 -11.98
N LYS A 137 3.25 9.91 -11.82
CA LYS A 137 2.23 9.53 -10.83
C LYS A 137 1.62 8.17 -11.17
N THR A 138 1.51 7.32 -10.15
CA THR A 138 0.85 6.01 -10.25
C THR A 138 -0.68 6.13 -10.11
N PRO A 139 -1.46 5.15 -10.58
CA PRO A 139 -2.89 5.09 -10.31
C PRO A 139 -3.18 4.94 -8.82
N LYS A 140 -4.23 5.59 -8.32
CA LYS A 140 -4.74 5.37 -6.96
C LYS A 140 -5.60 4.11 -6.93
N ILE A 141 -4.99 2.95 -6.68
CA ILE A 141 -5.64 1.64 -6.76
C ILE A 141 -6.87 1.55 -5.85
N ILE A 142 -6.79 2.09 -4.63
CA ILE A 142 -7.92 2.06 -3.69
C ILE A 142 -9.19 2.71 -4.27
N SER A 143 -9.07 3.73 -5.11
CA SER A 143 -10.22 4.39 -5.72
C SER A 143 -10.90 3.58 -6.83
N LEU A 144 -10.24 2.54 -7.36
CA LEU A 144 -10.76 1.67 -8.41
C LEU A 144 -11.51 0.45 -7.84
N VAL A 145 -11.35 0.17 -6.55
CA VAL A 145 -11.87 -1.05 -5.90
C VAL A 145 -13.38 -1.17 -6.07
N LYS A 146 -14.11 -0.09 -5.85
CA LYS A 146 -15.58 -0.08 -5.96
C LYS A 146 -16.10 -0.12 -7.40
N GLU A 147 -15.27 0.22 -8.38
CA GLU A 147 -15.58 0.02 -9.79
C GLU A 147 -15.51 -1.47 -10.16
N TRP A 148 -14.55 -2.21 -9.59
CA TRP A 148 -14.39 -3.66 -9.85
C TRP A 148 -15.38 -4.51 -9.07
N ASN A 149 -15.73 -4.11 -7.84
CA ASN A 149 -16.72 -4.78 -7.01
C ASN A 149 -17.43 -3.76 -6.10
N PRO A 150 -18.61 -3.25 -6.48
CA PRO A 150 -19.37 -2.30 -5.67
C PRO A 150 -19.77 -2.84 -4.29
N ALA A 151 -19.96 -4.16 -4.17
CA ALA A 151 -20.43 -4.81 -2.95
C ALA A 151 -19.31 -5.11 -1.94
N ILE A 152 -18.02 -5.08 -2.36
CA ILE A 152 -16.91 -5.45 -1.49
C ILE A 152 -16.83 -4.54 -0.25
N GLN A 153 -16.65 -5.11 0.92
CA GLN A 153 -16.36 -4.35 2.13
C GLN A 153 -14.89 -3.91 2.08
N LEU A 154 -14.67 -2.60 1.95
CA LEU A 154 -13.33 -2.02 1.80
C LEU A 154 -12.85 -1.44 3.13
N ILE A 155 -11.71 -1.93 3.61
CA ILE A 155 -10.97 -1.37 4.74
C ILE A 155 -9.64 -0.84 4.22
N GLY A 156 -9.43 0.47 4.34
CA GLY A 156 -8.22 1.16 3.91
C GLY A 156 -7.34 1.56 5.08
N PHE A 157 -6.08 1.91 4.78
CA PHE A 157 -5.11 2.39 5.76
C PHE A 157 -4.59 3.76 5.35
N LYS A 158 -4.37 4.62 6.34
CA LYS A 158 -3.82 5.96 6.15
C LYS A 158 -2.71 6.23 7.16
N LEU A 159 -1.50 6.46 6.66
CA LEU A 159 -0.35 6.87 7.46
C LEU A 159 -0.09 8.35 7.24
N LEU A 160 0.03 9.11 8.33
CA LEU A 160 0.54 10.48 8.32
C LEU A 160 1.78 10.57 9.21
N VAL A 161 2.40 11.75 9.28
CA VAL A 161 3.62 11.97 10.06
C VAL A 161 3.50 13.27 10.84
N ALA A 162 3.64 13.21 12.17
CA ALA A 162 3.65 14.34 13.08
C ALA A 162 2.41 15.25 12.95
N VAL A 163 1.22 14.66 12.94
CA VAL A 163 -0.08 15.37 12.88
C VAL A 163 -0.86 15.22 14.19
N SER A 164 -1.84 16.10 14.40
CA SER A 164 -2.76 15.94 15.52
C SER A 164 -3.74 14.78 15.31
N ALA A 165 -4.34 14.28 16.40
CA ALA A 165 -5.36 13.23 16.33
C ALA A 165 -6.59 13.70 15.52
N GLU A 166 -6.99 14.97 15.67
CA GLU A 166 -8.10 15.59 14.95
C GLU A 166 -7.83 15.62 13.45
N GLU A 167 -6.64 16.04 13.03
CA GLU A 167 -6.23 16.07 11.63
C GLU A 167 -6.19 14.66 11.04
N LEU A 168 -5.62 13.69 11.78
CA LEU A 168 -5.54 12.30 11.37
C LEU A 168 -6.93 11.69 11.14
N ILE A 169 -7.88 11.93 12.07
CA ILE A 169 -9.25 11.47 11.97
C ILE A 169 -9.98 12.16 10.81
N GLN A 170 -9.77 13.46 10.62
CA GLN A 170 -10.37 14.21 9.51
C GLN A 170 -9.94 13.65 8.16
N VAL A 171 -8.63 13.44 7.95
CA VAL A 171 -8.11 12.85 6.71
C VAL A 171 -8.63 11.42 6.49
N ALA A 172 -8.80 10.66 7.57
CA ALA A 172 -9.41 9.33 7.49
C ALA A 172 -10.89 9.39 7.04
N ARG A 173 -11.69 10.33 7.56
CA ARG A 173 -13.08 10.56 7.13
C ARG A 173 -13.18 10.95 5.66
N GLU A 174 -12.32 11.84 5.19
CA GLU A 174 -12.25 12.22 3.78
C GLU A 174 -11.92 11.02 2.88
N SER A 175 -10.96 10.18 3.30
CA SER A 175 -10.60 8.96 2.59
C SER A 175 -11.73 7.94 2.59
N LEU A 176 -12.44 7.79 3.70
CA LEU A 176 -13.59 6.89 3.86
C LEU A 176 -14.70 7.24 2.85
N VAL A 177 -15.08 8.51 2.80
CA VAL A 177 -16.12 9.00 1.88
C VAL A 177 -15.66 8.87 0.43
N LYS A 178 -14.46 9.35 0.11
CA LYS A 178 -13.90 9.35 -1.24
C LYS A 178 -13.82 7.96 -1.87
N ASN A 179 -13.47 6.95 -1.07
CA ASN A 179 -13.26 5.59 -1.58
C ASN A 179 -14.46 4.66 -1.30
N HIS A 180 -15.56 5.19 -0.73
CA HIS A 180 -16.72 4.39 -0.26
C HIS A 180 -16.25 3.21 0.61
N ALA A 181 -15.28 3.47 1.49
CA ALA A 181 -14.76 2.47 2.39
C ALA A 181 -15.69 2.26 3.60
N SER A 182 -15.68 1.06 4.17
CA SER A 182 -16.41 0.76 5.40
C SER A 182 -15.65 1.23 6.63
N MET A 183 -14.30 1.25 6.53
CA MET A 183 -13.41 1.68 7.59
C MET A 183 -12.10 2.22 7.01
N ILE A 184 -11.53 3.23 7.65
CA ILE A 184 -10.14 3.65 7.46
C ILE A 184 -9.41 3.52 8.78
N VAL A 185 -8.32 2.77 8.79
CA VAL A 185 -7.38 2.67 9.91
C VAL A 185 -6.31 3.74 9.71
N ALA A 186 -6.29 4.74 10.56
CA ALA A 186 -5.41 5.89 10.46
C ALA A 186 -4.38 5.90 11.59
N ASN A 187 -3.11 6.09 11.26
CA ASN A 187 -2.02 6.10 12.23
C ASN A 187 -0.96 7.16 11.90
N ASP A 188 -0.31 7.66 12.95
CA ASP A 188 0.83 8.56 12.85
C ASP A 188 2.14 7.76 13.00
N LEU A 189 3.07 7.94 12.06
CA LEU A 189 4.37 7.25 12.06
C LEU A 189 5.16 7.52 13.35
N THR A 190 5.04 8.71 13.93
CA THR A 190 5.75 9.08 15.16
C THR A 190 5.28 8.31 16.40
N GLN A 191 4.08 7.73 16.32
CA GLN A 191 3.47 6.92 17.39
C GLN A 191 3.66 5.40 17.19
N ILE A 192 4.49 5.02 16.21
CA ILE A 192 4.85 3.63 15.94
C ILE A 192 6.26 3.37 16.47
N GLN A 193 6.39 2.96 17.73
CA GLN A 193 7.68 2.65 18.35
C GLN A 193 7.52 1.73 19.56
N ASN A 194 8.59 1.01 19.92
CA ASN A 194 8.67 0.17 21.12
C ASN A 194 7.53 -0.88 21.25
N GLY A 195 7.10 -1.45 20.11
CA GLY A 195 6.00 -2.43 20.08
C GLY A 195 4.60 -1.82 20.09
N GLN A 196 4.49 -0.52 20.31
CA GLN A 196 3.23 0.21 20.19
C GLN A 196 2.96 0.61 18.74
N HIS A 197 1.69 0.63 18.38
CA HIS A 197 1.20 1.03 17.07
C HIS A 197 -0.19 1.68 17.25
N GLN A 198 -0.19 2.91 17.72
CA GLN A 198 -1.43 3.62 17.94
C GLN A 198 -2.14 3.90 16.61
N ALA A 199 -3.43 3.61 16.55
CA ALA A 199 -4.26 3.87 15.38
C ALA A 199 -5.70 4.23 15.77
N TYR A 200 -6.36 4.99 14.90
CA TYR A 200 -7.79 5.26 14.95
C TYR A 200 -8.51 4.48 13.85
N LEU A 201 -9.50 3.69 14.24
CA LEU A 201 -10.38 2.98 13.32
C LEU A 201 -11.62 3.84 13.10
N VAL A 202 -11.70 4.45 11.94
CA VAL A 202 -12.72 5.44 11.58
C VAL A 202 -13.75 4.81 10.66
N THR A 203 -15.00 4.79 11.09
CA THR A 203 -16.18 4.40 10.30
C THR A 203 -17.09 5.60 10.10
N ASN A 204 -18.24 5.43 9.44
CA ASN A 204 -19.24 6.50 9.33
C ASN A 204 -19.78 6.96 10.69
N ASP A 205 -19.95 6.00 11.62
CA ASP A 205 -20.69 6.22 12.86
C ASP A 205 -19.81 6.46 14.08
N GLN A 206 -18.58 5.93 14.05
CA GLN A 206 -17.72 5.94 15.24
C GLN A 206 -16.23 6.07 14.92
N VAL A 207 -15.46 6.42 15.93
CA VAL A 207 -13.99 6.38 15.95
C VAL A 207 -13.56 5.55 17.15
N LEU A 208 -12.87 4.45 16.90
CA LEU A 208 -12.29 3.60 17.92
C LEU A 208 -10.78 3.78 17.91
N GLN A 209 -10.12 3.47 19.04
CA GLN A 209 -8.68 3.57 19.19
C GLN A 209 -8.10 2.20 19.50
N ALA A 210 -6.96 1.88 18.90
CA ALA A 210 -6.15 0.71 19.19
C ALA A 210 -4.70 1.12 19.44
N SER A 211 -3.98 0.37 20.26
CA SER A 211 -2.62 0.68 20.71
C SER A 211 -1.57 -0.29 20.16
N THR A 212 -1.98 -1.42 19.61
CA THR A 212 -1.09 -2.46 19.09
C THR A 212 -1.59 -3.00 17.75
N LYS A 213 -0.68 -3.62 16.98
CA LYS A 213 -1.05 -4.27 15.72
C LYS A 213 -2.05 -5.41 15.91
N SER A 214 -1.96 -6.13 17.02
CA SER A 214 -2.91 -7.20 17.34
C SER A 214 -4.30 -6.65 17.63
N GLU A 215 -4.40 -5.59 18.44
CA GLU A 215 -5.69 -4.89 18.67
C GLU A 215 -6.29 -4.33 17.38
N ILE A 216 -5.47 -3.69 16.53
CA ILE A 216 -5.93 -3.20 15.23
C ILE A 216 -6.53 -4.36 14.41
N ALA A 217 -5.80 -5.48 14.32
CA ALA A 217 -6.23 -6.62 13.53
C ALA A 217 -7.50 -7.29 14.06
N GLU A 218 -7.61 -7.47 15.39
CA GLU A 218 -8.81 -8.00 16.04
C GLU A 218 -10.03 -7.09 15.79
N MET A 219 -9.88 -5.77 15.98
CA MET A 219 -10.97 -4.83 15.78
C MET A 219 -11.40 -4.75 14.31
N VAL A 220 -10.44 -4.78 13.36
CA VAL A 220 -10.73 -4.83 11.93
C VAL A 220 -11.52 -6.09 11.58
N LEU A 221 -11.07 -7.27 12.05
CA LEU A 221 -11.75 -8.54 11.73
C LEU A 221 -13.10 -8.67 12.43
N SER A 222 -13.25 -8.14 13.65
CA SER A 222 -14.56 -8.11 14.33
C SER A 222 -15.57 -7.17 13.64
N SER A 223 -15.12 -6.19 12.85
CA SER A 223 -16.01 -5.27 12.13
C SER A 223 -16.57 -5.83 10.83
N ILE A 224 -16.05 -6.95 10.35
CA ILE A 224 -16.51 -7.60 9.10
C ILE A 224 -17.40 -8.81 9.33
N GLU A 225 -17.49 -9.26 10.57
CA GLU A 225 -18.40 -10.33 11.04
C GLU A 225 -19.77 -9.76 11.38
#